data_e50aa3f57b7494d500f1018ccab9bc22
#
_entry.id   e50aa3f57b7494d500f1018ccab9bc22
#
_cell.length_a   1.000
_cell.length_b   1.000
_cell.length_c   1.000
_cell.angle_alpha   90.00
_cell.angle_beta   90.00
_cell.angle_gamma   90.00
#
_symmetry.space_group_name_H-M   'P 1'
#
loop_
_entity.id
_entity.type
_entity.pdbx_description
1 polymer ?
#
loop_
_entity_poly.entity_id
_entity_poly.type
_entity_poly.pdbx_seq_one_letter_code
_entity_poly.pdbx_strand_id
1 'polypeptide(L)'
;MLAFNNIGSLGRLGNQMFEYATLRGIAAKHGYDWMIPPPENGGIENYSLHSCFKLSPDRKEGVLDKCNYVQEPYFHFCDEIFDRCPDNVSLHGFFQSWRYFHNVENELRKDFTFHDSILQPCKDMIDSVDGDPIMLHVRRGDPNLTDPRG
;
A
#
# COMPACT_ATOMS: atom_id res chain seq x y z
N MET A 1 11.01 14.24 -6.01
CA MET A 1 9.89 13.84 -5.12
C MET A 1 8.96 12.91 -5.86
N LEU A 2 8.74 11.71 -5.38
CA LEU A 2 7.76 10.79 -5.94
C LEU A 2 6.55 10.71 -5.01
N ALA A 3 5.34 10.70 -5.54
CA ALA A 3 4.12 10.69 -4.75
C ALA A 3 3.16 9.57 -5.18
N PHE A 4 2.20 9.25 -4.31
CA PHE A 4 1.03 8.48 -4.64
C PHE A 4 -0.21 9.21 -4.11
N ASN A 5 -0.59 10.30 -4.79
CA ASN A 5 -1.62 11.22 -4.31
C ASN A 5 -2.98 10.56 -4.05
N ASN A 6 -3.30 9.53 -4.82
CA ASN A 6 -4.60 8.84 -4.79
C ASN A 6 -4.57 7.50 -4.05
N ILE A 7 -3.52 7.25 -3.23
CA ILE A 7 -3.46 6.03 -2.43
C ILE A 7 -4.71 5.91 -1.53
N GLY A 8 -5.31 4.74 -1.53
CA GLY A 8 -6.57 4.51 -0.81
C GLY A 8 -7.85 4.77 -1.63
N SER A 9 -7.79 5.51 -2.74
CA SER A 9 -8.94 5.70 -3.63
C SER A 9 -9.14 4.53 -4.62
N LEU A 10 -8.08 3.76 -4.87
CA LEU A 10 -8.07 2.64 -5.81
C LEU A 10 -8.07 1.30 -5.06
N GLY A 11 -9.11 1.02 -4.31
CA GLY A 11 -9.25 -0.26 -3.64
C GLY A 11 -9.02 -0.21 -2.12
N ARG A 12 -8.93 -1.40 -1.50
CA ARG A 12 -8.87 -1.55 -0.05
C ARG A 12 -7.43 -1.78 0.42
N LEU A 13 -7.25 -2.05 1.70
CA LEU A 13 -5.95 -2.15 2.39
C LEU A 13 -4.88 -2.94 1.60
N GLY A 14 -5.21 -4.11 1.04
CA GLY A 14 -4.25 -4.90 0.26
C GLY A 14 -3.71 -4.16 -0.97
N ASN A 15 -4.56 -3.43 -1.70
CA ASN A 15 -4.12 -2.60 -2.83
C ASN A 15 -3.24 -1.43 -2.34
N GLN A 16 -3.65 -0.76 -1.25
CA GLN A 16 -2.86 0.32 -0.65
C GLN A 16 -1.45 -0.13 -0.22
N MET A 17 -1.33 -1.38 0.25
CA MET A 17 -0.03 -1.97 0.56
C MET A 17 0.85 -2.11 -0.69
N PHE A 18 0.28 -2.55 -1.81
CA PHE A 18 1.00 -2.60 -3.10
C PHE A 18 1.38 -1.20 -3.60
N GLU A 19 0.47 -0.25 -3.55
CA GLU A 19 0.70 1.15 -3.93
C GLU A 19 1.83 1.78 -3.11
N TYR A 20 1.80 1.62 -1.79
CA TYR A 20 2.84 2.08 -0.86
C TYR A 20 4.19 1.41 -1.14
N ALA A 21 4.19 0.08 -1.27
CA ALA A 21 5.40 -0.69 -1.50
C ALA A 21 6.07 -0.30 -2.82
N THR A 22 5.29 -0.13 -3.88
CA THR A 22 5.77 0.30 -5.20
C THR A 22 6.35 1.70 -5.15
N LEU A 23 5.65 2.66 -4.53
CA LEU A 23 6.15 4.00 -4.33
C LEU A 23 7.52 3.99 -3.64
N ARG A 24 7.65 3.26 -2.53
CA ARG A 24 8.91 3.13 -1.79
C ARG A 24 10.02 2.47 -2.60
N GLY A 25 9.69 1.39 -3.32
CA GLY A 25 10.65 0.65 -4.14
C GLY A 25 11.21 1.47 -5.30
N ILE A 26 10.34 2.18 -6.04
CA ILE A 26 10.76 3.08 -7.13
C ILE A 26 11.54 4.27 -6.57
N ALA A 27 11.08 4.89 -5.49
CA ALA A 27 11.78 6.00 -4.85
C ALA A 27 13.19 5.60 -4.41
N ALA A 28 13.34 4.45 -3.76
CA ALA A 28 14.64 3.92 -3.33
C ALA A 28 15.57 3.64 -4.53
N LYS A 29 15.05 3.06 -5.61
CA LYS A 29 15.84 2.79 -6.83
C LYS A 29 16.44 4.06 -7.43
N HIS A 30 15.68 5.14 -7.44
CA HIS A 30 16.09 6.40 -8.08
C HIS A 30 16.69 7.43 -7.11
N GLY A 31 16.71 7.13 -5.80
CA GLY A 31 17.18 8.08 -4.78
C GLY A 31 16.23 9.28 -4.62
N TYR A 32 14.94 9.09 -4.84
CA TYR A 32 13.95 10.16 -4.69
C TYR A 32 13.41 10.23 -3.26
N ASP A 33 13.17 11.43 -2.79
CA ASP A 33 12.24 11.63 -1.68
C ASP A 33 10.83 11.19 -2.10
N TRP A 34 10.02 10.75 -1.16
CA TRP A 34 8.69 10.23 -1.46
C TRP A 34 7.65 10.65 -0.44
N MET A 35 6.38 10.70 -0.87
CA MET A 35 5.28 11.15 -0.02
C MET A 35 4.00 10.37 -0.30
N ILE A 36 3.17 10.29 0.73
CA ILE A 36 1.78 9.80 0.69
C ILE A 36 0.86 10.81 1.38
N PRO A 37 -0.44 10.80 1.07
CA PRO A 37 -1.40 11.64 1.77
C PRO A 37 -1.38 11.39 3.28
N PRO A 38 -1.67 12.41 4.10
CA PRO A 38 -1.80 12.25 5.55
C PRO A 38 -3.02 11.38 5.89
N PRO A 39 -3.09 10.81 7.12
CA PRO A 39 -4.18 9.93 7.54
C PRO A 39 -5.57 10.57 7.46
N GLU A 40 -5.64 11.89 7.60
CA GLU A 40 -6.87 12.68 7.57
C GLU A 40 -7.17 13.25 6.17
N ASN A 41 -6.67 12.61 5.11
CA ASN A 41 -6.92 13.09 3.77
C ASN A 41 -8.42 13.01 3.45
N GLY A 42 -9.11 14.14 3.67
CA GLY A 42 -10.55 14.26 3.64
C GLY A 42 -11.16 13.71 2.35
N GLY A 43 -11.93 12.65 2.48
CA GLY A 43 -12.70 12.07 1.40
C GLY A 43 -12.23 10.74 0.83
N ILE A 44 -11.10 10.18 1.29
CA ILE A 44 -10.72 8.80 0.93
C ILE A 44 -11.27 7.83 1.98
N GLU A 45 -12.46 7.35 1.74
CA GLU A 45 -13.27 6.55 2.68
C GLU A 45 -12.58 5.27 3.19
N ASN A 46 -11.66 4.70 2.42
CA ASN A 46 -11.02 3.42 2.73
C ASN A 46 -9.51 3.52 3.02
N TYR A 47 -8.98 4.72 3.26
CA TYR A 47 -7.55 4.90 3.49
C TYR A 47 -7.13 4.38 4.87
N SER A 48 -6.57 3.18 4.92
CA SER A 48 -6.36 2.41 6.16
C SER A 48 -4.89 2.15 6.49
N LEU A 49 -3.93 2.57 5.68
CA LEU A 49 -2.50 2.30 5.93
C LEU A 49 -2.04 2.81 7.29
N HIS A 50 -2.33 4.08 7.60
CA HIS A 50 -1.90 4.71 8.85
C HIS A 50 -2.57 4.12 10.10
N SER A 51 -3.81 3.65 9.97
CA SER A 51 -4.51 3.04 11.10
C SER A 51 -4.08 1.59 11.36
N CYS A 52 -3.48 0.94 10.37
CA CYS A 52 -3.06 -0.46 10.49
C CYS A 52 -1.58 -0.62 10.83
N PHE A 53 -0.70 0.21 10.25
CA PHE A 53 0.73 -0.07 10.23
C PHE A 53 1.59 1.06 10.79
N LYS A 54 2.75 0.66 11.35
CA LYS A 54 3.83 1.55 11.79
C LYS A 54 4.69 1.96 10.58
N LEU A 55 4.11 2.76 9.67
CA LEU A 55 4.77 3.15 8.43
C LEU A 55 6.11 3.87 8.65
N SER A 56 6.99 3.84 7.64
CA SER A 56 8.32 4.46 7.70
C SER A 56 8.27 5.92 8.16
N PRO A 57 9.15 6.34 9.08
CA PRO A 57 9.29 7.74 9.46
C PRO A 57 9.92 8.61 8.34
N ASP A 58 10.59 7.98 7.37
CA ASP A 58 11.28 8.69 6.27
C ASP A 58 10.31 9.22 5.21
N ARG A 59 9.04 8.77 5.24
CA ARG A 59 8.01 9.25 4.32
C ARG A 59 7.65 10.70 4.65
N LYS A 60 7.40 11.48 3.62
CA LYS A 60 6.74 12.78 3.77
C LYS A 60 5.23 12.59 3.73
N GLU A 61 4.51 13.44 4.43
CA GLU A 61 3.04 13.46 4.40
C GLU A 61 2.57 14.67 3.59
N GLY A 62 1.70 14.42 2.60
CA GLY A 62 1.18 15.45 1.73
C GLY A 62 0.72 14.89 0.40
N VAL A 63 0.36 15.81 -0.49
CA VAL A 63 0.06 15.55 -1.89
C VAL A 63 0.98 16.40 -2.77
N LEU A 64 1.38 15.89 -3.89
CA LEU A 64 2.22 16.62 -4.83
C LEU A 64 1.33 17.44 -5.77
N ASP A 65 1.28 18.75 -5.52
CA ASP A 65 0.46 19.66 -6.31
C ASP A 65 0.99 19.85 -7.73
N LYS A 66 0.07 19.99 -8.69
CA LYS A 66 0.38 20.31 -10.10
C LYS A 66 1.43 19.39 -10.74
N CYS A 67 1.43 18.11 -10.35
CA CYS A 67 2.32 17.10 -10.93
C CYS A 67 1.67 16.36 -12.10
N ASN A 68 2.53 15.77 -12.93
CA ASN A 68 2.10 14.76 -13.89
C ASN A 68 1.86 13.42 -13.19
N TYR A 69 1.03 12.58 -13.80
CA TYR A 69 0.79 11.22 -13.34
C TYR A 69 1.55 10.22 -14.19
N VAL A 70 2.18 9.24 -13.53
CA VAL A 70 2.68 8.02 -14.17
C VAL A 70 1.63 6.95 -13.98
N GLN A 71 0.88 6.69 -15.05
CA GLN A 71 -0.22 5.73 -15.07
C GLN A 71 0.33 4.32 -15.30
N GLU A 72 -0.08 3.36 -14.44
CA GLU A 72 0.15 1.93 -14.71
C GLU A 72 -0.57 1.53 -16.01
N PRO A 73 0.16 1.03 -17.02
CA PRO A 73 -0.43 0.76 -18.34
C PRO A 73 -1.21 -0.58 -18.37
N TYR A 74 -0.89 -1.51 -17.47
CA TYR A 74 -1.48 -2.84 -17.37
C TYR A 74 -1.17 -3.49 -16.01
N PHE A 75 -1.87 -4.56 -15.64
CA PHE A 75 -1.76 -5.20 -14.32
C PHE A 75 -0.49 -6.04 -14.06
N HIS A 76 0.40 -6.16 -15.01
CA HIS A 76 1.68 -6.84 -14.79
C HIS A 76 2.84 -5.85 -14.71
N PHE A 77 4.01 -6.31 -14.26
CA PHE A 77 5.17 -5.46 -14.08
C PHE A 77 5.58 -4.74 -15.36
N CYS A 78 5.81 -3.44 -15.26
CA CYS A 78 6.30 -2.58 -16.33
C CYS A 78 7.73 -2.13 -16.02
N ASP A 79 8.69 -2.71 -16.75
CA ASP A 79 10.12 -2.41 -16.57
C ASP A 79 10.40 -0.92 -16.81
N GLU A 80 9.73 -0.30 -17.77
CA GLU A 80 9.93 1.11 -18.11
C GLU A 80 9.58 2.05 -16.94
N ILE A 81 8.47 1.78 -16.23
CA ILE A 81 8.10 2.55 -15.04
C ILE A 81 9.14 2.34 -13.94
N PHE A 82 9.57 1.10 -13.71
CA PHE A 82 10.53 0.80 -12.65
C PHE A 82 11.90 1.40 -12.93
N ASP A 83 12.36 1.35 -14.19
CA ASP A 83 13.70 1.75 -14.58
C ASP A 83 13.86 3.22 -14.95
N ARG A 84 12.76 3.89 -15.34
CA ARG A 84 12.79 5.25 -15.91
C ARG A 84 11.75 6.19 -15.32
N CYS A 85 11.18 5.88 -14.15
CA CYS A 85 10.23 6.76 -13.49
C CYS A 85 10.83 8.17 -13.33
N PRO A 86 10.19 9.21 -13.87
CA PRO A 86 10.68 10.58 -13.71
C PRO A 86 10.48 11.08 -12.28
N ASP A 87 11.25 12.10 -11.89
CA ASP A 87 11.02 12.83 -10.64
C ASP A 87 9.82 13.78 -10.76
N ASN A 88 9.30 14.22 -9.62
CA ASN A 88 8.16 15.16 -9.50
C ASN A 88 6.87 14.67 -10.19
N VAL A 89 6.54 13.42 -9.97
CA VAL A 89 5.31 12.79 -10.46
C VAL A 89 4.56 12.08 -9.36
N SER A 90 3.25 11.86 -9.59
CA SER A 90 2.44 10.97 -8.78
C SER A 90 2.16 9.68 -9.54
N LEU A 91 2.38 8.53 -8.89
CA LEU A 91 1.98 7.24 -9.44
C LEU A 91 0.45 7.10 -9.40
N HIS A 92 -0.12 6.37 -10.38
CA HIS A 92 -1.53 6.06 -10.44
C HIS A 92 -1.76 4.67 -11.02
N GLY A 93 -2.37 3.77 -10.26
CA GLY A 93 -2.62 2.38 -10.63
C GLY A 93 -2.59 1.46 -9.42
N PHE A 94 -2.70 0.15 -9.61
CA PHE A 94 -2.67 -0.84 -8.52
C PHE A 94 -1.27 -1.40 -8.24
N PHE A 95 -0.42 -1.45 -9.26
CA PHE A 95 0.97 -1.91 -9.18
C PHE A 95 1.15 -3.27 -8.47
N GLN A 96 0.29 -4.21 -8.75
CA GLN A 96 0.21 -5.51 -8.06
C GLN A 96 1.32 -6.49 -8.47
N SER A 97 2.58 -6.04 -8.46
CA SER A 97 3.75 -6.88 -8.72
C SER A 97 4.85 -6.63 -7.70
N TRP A 98 5.32 -7.69 -7.05
CA TRP A 98 6.43 -7.62 -6.09
C TRP A 98 7.74 -7.09 -6.72
N ARG A 99 7.89 -7.16 -8.04
CA ARG A 99 9.05 -6.69 -8.77
C ARG A 99 9.29 -5.18 -8.64
N TYR A 100 8.25 -4.40 -8.32
CA TYR A 100 8.40 -2.97 -8.07
C TYR A 100 9.07 -2.60 -6.75
N PHE A 101 9.17 -3.55 -5.81
CA PHE A 101 9.65 -3.26 -4.45
C PHE A 101 10.54 -4.35 -3.84
N HIS A 102 11.01 -5.31 -4.64
CA HIS A 102 11.94 -6.35 -4.16
C HIS A 102 13.25 -5.79 -3.58
N ASN A 103 13.64 -4.58 -4.03
CA ASN A 103 14.83 -3.87 -3.57
C ASN A 103 14.72 -3.28 -2.16
N VAL A 104 13.52 -3.25 -1.57
CA VAL A 104 13.22 -2.69 -0.24
C VAL A 104 12.44 -3.64 0.64
N GLU A 105 12.58 -4.94 0.45
CA GLU A 105 11.81 -5.97 1.18
C GLU A 105 11.96 -5.84 2.70
N ASN A 106 13.18 -5.69 3.19
CA ASN A 106 13.45 -5.60 4.62
C ASN A 106 12.85 -4.36 5.27
N GLU A 107 12.84 -3.25 4.55
CA GLU A 107 12.23 -2.00 4.97
C GLU A 107 10.71 -2.13 5.03
N LEU A 108 10.12 -2.75 4.00
CA LEU A 108 8.67 -2.97 3.95
C LEU A 108 8.17 -3.89 5.07
N ARG A 109 8.94 -4.90 5.44
CA ARG A 109 8.61 -5.77 6.58
C ARG A 109 8.54 -5.00 7.90
N LYS A 110 9.35 -3.96 8.06
CA LYS A 110 9.29 -3.05 9.21
C LYS A 110 8.10 -2.12 9.12
N ASP A 111 7.89 -1.51 7.95
CA ASP A 111 6.82 -0.55 7.70
C ASP A 111 5.43 -1.16 7.89
N PHE A 112 5.24 -2.41 7.46
CA PHE A 112 4.00 -3.15 7.62
C PHE A 112 3.89 -3.89 8.95
N THR A 113 4.65 -3.46 9.96
CA THR A 113 4.40 -3.90 11.34
C THR A 113 3.09 -3.29 11.82
N PHE A 114 2.16 -4.12 12.24
CA PHE A 114 0.88 -3.65 12.78
C PHE A 114 1.08 -2.83 14.06
N HIS A 115 0.18 -1.89 14.30
CA HIS A 115 0.09 -1.23 15.59
C HIS A 115 -0.23 -2.24 16.69
N ASP A 116 0.27 -1.98 17.90
CA ASP A 116 0.12 -2.91 19.03
C ASP A 116 -1.36 -3.13 19.41
N SER A 117 -2.21 -2.13 19.20
CA SER A 117 -3.66 -2.22 19.38
C SER A 117 -4.34 -3.26 18.47
N ILE A 118 -3.74 -3.58 17.33
CA ILE A 118 -4.22 -4.64 16.42
C ILE A 118 -3.49 -5.95 16.72
N LEU A 119 -2.17 -5.87 16.91
CA LEU A 119 -1.33 -7.05 17.04
C LEU A 119 -1.58 -7.82 18.33
N GLN A 120 -1.77 -7.12 19.46
CA GLN A 120 -1.90 -7.77 20.77
C GLN A 120 -3.16 -8.64 20.89
N PRO A 121 -4.38 -8.18 20.53
CA PRO A 121 -5.56 -9.02 20.54
C PRO A 121 -5.45 -10.26 19.64
N CYS A 122 -4.74 -10.13 18.48
CA CYS A 122 -4.52 -11.26 17.59
C CYS A 122 -3.57 -12.30 18.21
N LYS A 123 -2.51 -11.86 18.89
CA LYS A 123 -1.60 -12.74 19.62
C LYS A 123 -2.32 -13.46 20.74
N ASP A 124 -3.06 -12.72 21.57
CA ASP A 124 -3.79 -13.29 22.70
C ASP A 124 -4.80 -14.37 22.23
N MET A 125 -5.44 -14.13 21.08
CA MET A 125 -6.33 -15.12 20.46
C MET A 125 -5.56 -16.37 20.01
N ILE A 126 -4.44 -16.23 19.31
CA ILE A 126 -3.64 -17.36 18.83
C ILE A 126 -3.08 -18.14 20.02
N ASP A 127 -2.57 -17.45 21.04
CA ASP A 127 -1.97 -18.07 22.23
C ASP A 127 -3.02 -18.81 23.09
N SER A 128 -4.31 -18.49 22.92
CA SER A 128 -5.42 -19.19 23.59
C SER A 128 -5.83 -20.51 22.91
N VAL A 129 -5.33 -20.79 21.71
CA VAL A 129 -5.65 -22.01 20.97
C VAL A 129 -4.73 -23.13 21.41
N ASP A 130 -5.32 -24.26 21.84
CA ASP A 130 -4.56 -25.47 22.14
C ASP A 130 -4.19 -26.21 20.84
N GLY A 131 -2.90 -26.40 20.62
CA GLY A 131 -2.34 -27.04 19.42
C GLY A 131 -1.91 -26.06 18.32
N ASP A 132 -1.66 -26.59 17.11
CA ASP A 132 -1.22 -25.79 15.95
C ASP A 132 -2.41 -25.15 15.25
N PRO A 133 -2.59 -23.82 15.29
CA PRO A 133 -3.73 -23.16 14.70
C PRO A 133 -3.66 -23.19 13.16
N ILE A 134 -4.76 -23.55 12.51
CA ILE A 134 -4.96 -23.45 11.06
C ILE A 134 -6.00 -22.36 10.79
N MET A 135 -5.60 -21.33 10.04
CA MET A 135 -6.50 -20.27 9.62
C MET A 135 -7.10 -20.58 8.24
N LEU A 136 -8.43 -20.51 8.14
CA LEU A 136 -9.15 -20.55 6.87
C LEU A 136 -9.76 -19.19 6.57
N HIS A 137 -9.32 -18.54 5.48
CA HIS A 137 -9.94 -17.31 4.98
C HIS A 137 -10.91 -17.59 3.84
N VAL A 138 -12.17 -17.27 4.04
CA VAL A 138 -13.22 -17.38 3.01
C VAL A 138 -13.67 -15.99 2.60
N ARG A 139 -13.26 -15.55 1.40
CA ARG A 139 -13.73 -14.27 0.84
C ARG A 139 -15.14 -14.44 0.29
N ARG A 140 -16.12 -13.76 0.89
CA ARG A 140 -17.54 -13.82 0.51
C ARG A 140 -18.00 -12.65 -0.35
N GLY A 141 -17.09 -11.86 -0.88
CA GLY A 141 -17.39 -10.66 -1.65
C GLY A 141 -17.64 -9.43 -0.78
N ASP A 142 -18.11 -8.37 -1.38
CA ASP A 142 -18.56 -7.16 -0.69
C ASP A 142 -20.08 -7.23 -0.51
N PRO A 143 -20.61 -7.19 0.72
CA PRO A 143 -22.05 -7.25 0.96
C PRO A 143 -22.84 -6.09 0.34
N ASN A 144 -22.15 -5.00 -0.03
CA ASN A 144 -22.73 -3.83 -0.67
C ASN A 144 -22.63 -3.87 -2.21
N LEU A 145 -21.87 -4.81 -2.77
CA LEU A 145 -21.82 -5.05 -4.21
C LEU A 145 -22.84 -6.14 -4.54
N THR A 146 -24.00 -5.73 -5.03
CA THR A 146 -24.90 -6.66 -5.71
C THR A 146 -24.18 -7.14 -6.96
N ASP A 147 -23.69 -8.39 -6.95
CA ASP A 147 -23.17 -9.01 -8.17
C ASP A 147 -24.33 -9.11 -9.15
N PRO A 148 -24.28 -8.42 -10.31
CA PRO A 148 -25.36 -8.51 -11.30
C PRO A 148 -25.50 -9.90 -11.92
N ARG A 149 -24.65 -10.86 -11.52
CA ARG A 149 -24.64 -12.26 -11.98
C ARG A 149 -25.12 -13.25 -10.90
N GLY A 150 -25.54 -12.74 -9.71
CA GLY A 150 -26.10 -13.54 -8.60
C GLY A 150 -27.55 -13.94 -8.81
#